data_f0129d7cff6501ad3070d3e8ea7f8fb7
#
_entry.id   f0129d7cff6501ad3070d3e8ea7f8fb7
#
_cell.length_a   1.000
_cell.length_b   1.000
_cell.length_c   1.000
_cell.angle_alpha   90.00
_cell.angle_beta   90.00
_cell.angle_gamma   90.00
#
_symmetry.space_group_name_H-M   'P 1'
#
loop_
_entity.id
_entity.type
_entity.pdbx_description
1 polymer ?
#
loop_
_entity_poly.entity_id
_entity_poly.type
_entity_poly.pdbx_seq_one_letter_code
_entity_poly.pdbx_strand_id
1 'polypeptide(L)'
;MCRHACIALAMDMIMGLSSEDAGKIESFWRYCVQHQYFNIGYPEAADFDYSALNRFLNFSINNCGDWSQQSNYLLNSFDFEREVMQFFATLFCIHFEQSWGYVTHGGTEGNMFGCYLARELFPEATLYYSKDTHYSVAKIIRLLRVKSCMVDSLPNGEMDYDDLINRIRLDGERHPIIFANIGTTMTGATDNIATIQRRLKKIGITKGDYYLHADAALSGMILPFIDN
;
A
#
# COMPACT_ATOMS: atom_id res chain seq x y z
N MET A 1 -41.92 16.28 22.35
CA MET A 1 -41.60 16.01 20.92
C MET A 1 -40.34 15.16 20.70
N CYS A 2 -39.31 15.21 21.54
CA CYS A 2 -38.06 14.50 21.30
C CYS A 2 -38.10 12.95 21.42
N ARG A 3 -38.89 12.40 22.35
CA ARG A 3 -38.94 10.93 22.60
C ARG A 3 -39.58 10.13 21.46
N HIS A 4 -40.63 10.66 20.81
CA HIS A 4 -41.30 9.97 19.70
C HIS A 4 -40.43 9.95 18.45
N ALA A 5 -39.69 11.01 18.19
CA ALA A 5 -38.75 11.05 17.06
C ALA A 5 -37.57 10.05 17.22
N CYS A 6 -37.04 9.92 18.46
CA CYS A 6 -35.98 8.94 18.72
C CYS A 6 -36.47 7.49 18.63
N ILE A 7 -37.73 7.21 19.03
CA ILE A 7 -38.33 5.87 18.94
C ILE A 7 -38.61 5.53 17.46
N ALA A 8 -39.12 6.48 16.67
CA ALA A 8 -39.31 6.29 15.24
C ALA A 8 -38.01 6.03 14.51
N LEU A 9 -36.95 6.81 14.77
CA LEU A 9 -35.61 6.58 14.22
C LEU A 9 -35.06 5.19 14.60
N ALA A 10 -35.23 4.78 15.87
CA ALA A 10 -34.79 3.46 16.32
C ALA A 10 -35.59 2.33 15.68
N MET A 11 -36.87 2.51 15.40
CA MET A 11 -37.73 1.52 14.73
C MET A 11 -37.36 1.42 13.23
N ASP A 12 -37.07 2.52 12.56
CA ASP A 12 -36.58 2.50 11.16
C ASP A 12 -35.24 1.78 11.04
N MET A 13 -34.33 1.96 12.00
CA MET A 13 -33.04 1.23 12.04
C MET A 13 -33.21 -0.28 12.30
N ILE A 14 -34.28 -0.70 12.99
CA ILE A 14 -34.56 -2.13 13.27
C ILE A 14 -35.32 -2.80 12.11
N MET A 15 -36.14 -2.03 11.40
CA MET A 15 -37.03 -2.55 10.32
C MET A 15 -36.46 -2.40 8.91
N GLY A 16 -35.29 -1.79 8.74
CA GLY A 16 -34.64 -1.54 7.45
C GLY A 16 -34.34 -0.06 7.21
N LEU A 17 -33.96 0.26 5.98
CA LEU A 17 -33.66 1.64 5.56
C LEU A 17 -34.92 2.49 5.55
N SER A 18 -34.81 3.73 6.03
CA SER A 18 -35.89 4.72 5.86
C SER A 18 -36.11 5.00 4.36
N SER A 19 -37.30 5.46 3.99
CA SER A 19 -37.60 5.85 2.60
C SER A 19 -36.67 6.97 2.12
N GLU A 20 -36.25 7.87 3.02
CA GLU A 20 -35.28 8.92 2.72
C GLU A 20 -33.90 8.35 2.41
N ASP A 21 -33.40 7.41 3.22
CA ASP A 21 -32.09 6.80 3.02
C ASP A 21 -32.06 5.88 1.80
N ALA A 22 -33.15 5.14 1.56
CA ALA A 22 -33.31 4.37 0.33
C ALA A 22 -33.25 5.27 -0.91
N GLY A 23 -33.90 6.46 -0.86
CA GLY A 23 -33.84 7.46 -1.92
C GLY A 23 -32.42 8.02 -2.15
N LYS A 24 -31.63 8.23 -1.08
CA LYS A 24 -30.24 8.67 -1.18
C LYS A 24 -29.36 7.59 -1.85
N ILE A 25 -29.52 6.33 -1.45
CA ILE A 25 -28.78 5.20 -2.02
C ILE A 25 -29.11 5.05 -3.51
N GLU A 26 -30.38 5.08 -3.87
CA GLU A 26 -30.82 5.01 -5.27
C GLU A 26 -30.27 6.17 -6.12
N SER A 27 -30.28 7.38 -5.58
CA SER A 27 -29.72 8.56 -6.25
C SER A 27 -28.23 8.43 -6.46
N PHE A 28 -27.50 7.92 -5.46
CA PHE A 28 -26.06 7.66 -5.57
C PHE A 28 -25.76 6.53 -6.56
N TRP A 29 -26.55 5.46 -6.57
CA TRP A 29 -26.41 4.39 -7.56
C TRP A 29 -26.56 4.93 -8.98
N ARG A 30 -27.58 5.74 -9.26
CA ARG A 30 -27.76 6.39 -10.57
C ARG A 30 -26.60 7.28 -10.96
N TYR A 31 -26.08 8.04 -9.99
CA TYR A 31 -24.86 8.83 -10.18
C TYR A 31 -23.68 7.95 -10.60
N CYS A 32 -23.42 6.85 -9.92
CA CYS A 32 -22.34 5.91 -10.25
C CYS A 32 -22.52 5.33 -11.66
N VAL A 33 -23.71 4.84 -12.00
CA VAL A 33 -24.01 4.29 -13.34
C VAL A 33 -23.74 5.33 -14.43
N GLN A 34 -24.17 6.59 -14.23
CA GLN A 34 -23.96 7.66 -15.19
C GLN A 34 -22.48 8.00 -15.37
N HIS A 35 -21.70 8.01 -14.28
CA HIS A 35 -20.30 8.46 -14.30
C HIS A 35 -19.33 7.32 -14.63
N GLN A 36 -19.71 6.07 -14.43
CA GLN A 36 -18.92 4.91 -14.82
C GLN A 36 -18.50 4.96 -16.30
N TYR A 37 -19.34 5.49 -17.16
CA TYR A 37 -19.06 5.64 -18.59
C TYR A 37 -17.80 6.51 -18.86
N PHE A 38 -17.48 7.44 -17.97
CA PHE A 38 -16.29 8.32 -18.07
C PHE A 38 -15.06 7.77 -17.40
N ASN A 39 -15.15 6.62 -16.72
CA ASN A 39 -14.01 5.97 -16.09
C ASN A 39 -13.24 5.16 -17.14
N ILE A 40 -12.02 5.57 -17.42
CA ILE A 40 -11.11 4.90 -18.36
C ILE A 40 -10.20 3.86 -17.68
N GLY A 41 -10.43 3.54 -16.41
CA GLY A 41 -9.68 2.54 -15.67
C GLY A 41 -8.39 3.04 -14.99
N TYR A 42 -8.23 4.34 -14.81
CA TYR A 42 -7.12 4.88 -14.02
C TYR A 42 -7.69 5.71 -12.84
N PRO A 43 -7.18 5.50 -11.63
CA PRO A 43 -6.09 4.57 -11.19
C PRO A 43 -6.55 3.11 -10.95
N GLU A 44 -7.78 2.77 -11.23
CA GLU A 44 -8.40 1.49 -10.90
C GLU A 44 -8.97 0.81 -12.16
N ALA A 45 -9.17 -0.51 -12.09
CA ALA A 45 -9.85 -1.24 -13.16
C ALA A 45 -11.30 -0.74 -13.35
N ALA A 46 -11.78 -0.72 -14.59
CA ALA A 46 -13.14 -0.27 -14.89
C ALA A 46 -14.18 -1.41 -14.90
N ASP A 47 -13.74 -2.66 -14.89
CA ASP A 47 -14.53 -3.87 -15.16
C ASP A 47 -14.59 -4.86 -13.99
N PHE A 48 -14.48 -4.39 -12.75
CA PHE A 48 -14.58 -5.28 -11.60
C PHE A 48 -16.04 -5.53 -11.17
N ASP A 49 -16.32 -6.75 -10.69
CA ASP A 49 -17.61 -7.16 -10.14
C ASP A 49 -17.40 -7.96 -8.83
N TYR A 50 -17.87 -7.40 -7.73
CA TYR A 50 -17.84 -8.04 -6.41
C TYR A 50 -19.20 -8.64 -5.99
N SER A 51 -20.17 -8.76 -6.89
CA SER A 51 -21.51 -9.26 -6.57
C SER A 51 -21.52 -10.65 -5.95
N ALA A 52 -20.55 -11.50 -6.31
CA ALA A 52 -20.38 -12.83 -5.72
C ALA A 52 -20.13 -12.80 -4.21
N LEU A 53 -19.61 -11.67 -3.68
CA LEU A 53 -19.29 -11.48 -2.28
C LEU A 53 -20.49 -10.97 -1.45
N ASN A 54 -21.61 -10.58 -2.08
CA ASN A 54 -22.76 -10.01 -1.37
C ASN A 54 -23.30 -10.90 -0.24
N ARG A 55 -23.20 -12.23 -0.39
CA ARG A 55 -23.61 -13.21 0.65
C ARG A 55 -22.82 -13.08 1.94
N PHE A 56 -21.63 -12.52 1.91
CA PHE A 56 -20.76 -12.37 3.08
C PHE A 56 -21.02 -11.10 3.90
N LEU A 57 -21.81 -10.15 3.37
CA LEU A 57 -22.17 -8.92 4.05
C LEU A 57 -23.01 -9.15 5.33
N ASN A 58 -23.60 -10.36 5.48
CA ASN A 58 -24.37 -10.73 6.65
C ASN A 58 -23.52 -11.34 7.79
N PHE A 59 -22.21 -11.43 7.62
CA PHE A 59 -21.30 -12.02 8.60
C PHE A 59 -20.34 -10.97 9.13
N SER A 60 -20.12 -10.97 10.44
CA SER A 60 -19.09 -10.16 11.06
C SER A 60 -17.73 -10.85 10.94
N ILE A 61 -17.12 -10.75 9.75
CA ILE A 61 -15.80 -11.33 9.49
C ILE A 61 -14.73 -10.39 10.07
N ASN A 62 -13.80 -10.95 10.84
CA ASN A 62 -12.72 -10.19 11.45
C ASN A 62 -11.42 -11.00 11.46
N ASN A 63 -10.40 -10.51 10.78
CA ASN A 63 -9.04 -11.06 10.78
C ASN A 63 -8.27 -10.51 12.00
N CYS A 64 -8.56 -11.08 13.17
CA CYS A 64 -7.91 -10.71 14.42
C CYS A 64 -6.66 -11.57 14.63
N GLY A 65 -5.48 -10.95 14.59
CA GLY A 65 -4.20 -11.61 14.77
C GLY A 65 -3.43 -11.82 13.48
N ASP A 66 -2.56 -12.82 13.48
CA ASP A 66 -1.69 -13.18 12.38
C ASP A 66 -2.23 -14.42 11.66
N TRP A 67 -2.45 -14.33 10.36
CA TRP A 67 -2.97 -15.43 9.53
C TRP A 67 -2.07 -16.69 9.54
N SER A 68 -0.79 -16.56 9.91
CA SER A 68 0.12 -17.71 10.06
C SER A 68 -0.15 -18.52 11.33
N GLN A 69 -0.97 -17.98 12.23
CA GLN A 69 -1.35 -18.59 13.50
C GLN A 69 -2.85 -18.93 13.51
N GLN A 70 -3.26 -19.75 14.44
CA GLN A 70 -4.69 -20.01 14.65
C GLN A 70 -5.37 -18.78 15.23
N SER A 71 -6.43 -18.29 14.57
CA SER A 71 -7.21 -17.18 15.08
C SER A 71 -8.07 -17.59 16.28
N ASN A 72 -8.18 -16.72 17.27
CA ASN A 72 -9.16 -16.83 18.35
C ASN A 72 -10.57 -16.45 17.92
N TYR A 73 -10.73 -15.88 16.72
CA TYR A 73 -12.01 -15.47 16.14
C TYR A 73 -12.35 -16.39 14.95
N LEU A 74 -13.44 -17.18 15.10
CA LEU A 74 -13.76 -18.24 14.13
C LEU A 74 -14.22 -17.69 12.77
N LEU A 75 -14.91 -16.53 12.76
CA LEU A 75 -15.35 -15.89 11.51
C LEU A 75 -14.23 -14.98 10.98
N ASN A 76 -13.26 -15.58 10.33
CA ASN A 76 -12.13 -14.87 9.72
C ASN A 76 -11.93 -15.32 8.27
N SER A 77 -11.10 -14.61 7.52
CA SER A 77 -10.72 -14.92 6.15
C SER A 77 -9.21 -15.19 6.00
N PHE A 78 -8.57 -15.76 7.03
CA PHE A 78 -7.13 -16.03 7.04
C PHE A 78 -6.66 -16.95 5.93
N ASP A 79 -7.48 -17.94 5.53
CA ASP A 79 -7.11 -18.83 4.44
C ASP A 79 -6.99 -18.08 3.11
N PHE A 80 -7.90 -17.13 2.84
CA PHE A 80 -7.81 -16.26 1.66
C PHE A 80 -6.61 -15.33 1.74
N GLU A 81 -6.33 -14.76 2.90
CA GLU A 81 -5.17 -13.89 3.09
C GLU A 81 -3.86 -14.64 2.85
N ARG A 82 -3.76 -15.88 3.35
CA ARG A 82 -2.62 -16.78 3.09
C ARG A 82 -2.44 -17.07 1.59
N GLU A 83 -3.52 -17.34 0.87
CA GLU A 83 -3.48 -17.56 -0.57
C GLU A 83 -3.00 -16.33 -1.33
N VAL A 84 -3.44 -15.14 -0.92
CA VAL A 84 -2.94 -13.86 -1.48
C VAL A 84 -1.44 -13.72 -1.22
N MET A 85 -0.96 -14.01 -0.01
CA MET A 85 0.47 -13.95 0.30
C MET A 85 1.29 -14.96 -0.52
N GLN A 86 0.78 -16.17 -0.73
CA GLN A 86 1.43 -17.18 -1.58
C GLN A 86 1.49 -16.74 -3.04
N PHE A 87 0.40 -16.15 -3.54
CA PHE A 87 0.36 -15.61 -4.90
C PHE A 87 1.44 -14.55 -5.10
N PHE A 88 1.54 -13.55 -4.20
CA PHE A 88 2.54 -12.49 -4.32
C PHE A 88 3.97 -12.99 -4.09
N ALA A 89 4.19 -13.94 -3.18
CA ALA A 89 5.51 -14.56 -3.01
C ALA A 89 5.97 -15.23 -4.31
N THR A 90 5.06 -15.96 -4.98
CA THR A 90 5.33 -16.58 -6.28
C THR A 90 5.60 -15.53 -7.35
N LEU A 91 4.76 -14.50 -7.44
CA LEU A 91 4.84 -13.44 -8.44
C LEU A 91 6.18 -12.68 -8.35
N PHE A 92 6.66 -12.44 -7.13
CA PHE A 92 7.91 -11.72 -6.88
C PHE A 92 9.12 -12.65 -6.70
N CYS A 93 8.99 -13.93 -7.04
CA CYS A 93 10.08 -14.93 -6.94
C CYS A 93 10.69 -15.02 -5.53
N ILE A 94 9.86 -14.93 -4.50
CA ILE A 94 10.26 -15.05 -3.09
C ILE A 94 9.82 -16.41 -2.58
N HIS A 95 10.66 -17.09 -1.79
CA HIS A 95 10.25 -18.29 -1.07
C HIS A 95 9.22 -17.93 -0.02
N PHE A 96 8.02 -18.52 -0.11
CA PHE A 96 6.91 -18.22 0.80
C PHE A 96 7.30 -18.37 2.28
N GLU A 97 8.01 -19.44 2.62
CA GLU A 97 8.48 -19.70 3.99
C GLU A 97 9.49 -18.67 4.55
N GLN A 98 10.03 -17.82 3.68
CA GLN A 98 10.95 -16.73 4.05
C GLN A 98 10.29 -15.35 3.93
N SER A 99 8.98 -15.33 3.71
CA SER A 99 8.21 -14.11 3.55
C SER A 99 7.12 -14.00 4.60
N TRP A 100 6.79 -12.79 4.94
CA TRP A 100 5.62 -12.46 5.74
C TRP A 100 5.02 -11.16 5.23
N GLY A 101 3.72 -11.04 5.36
CA GLY A 101 2.98 -9.86 4.98
C GLY A 101 1.51 -9.99 5.38
N TYR A 102 0.73 -8.99 5.08
CA TYR A 102 -0.72 -8.98 5.28
C TYR A 102 -1.41 -8.12 4.23
N VAL A 103 -2.69 -8.34 4.03
CA VAL A 103 -3.49 -7.54 3.09
C VAL A 103 -3.86 -6.21 3.75
N THR A 104 -3.43 -5.11 3.12
CA THR A 104 -3.66 -3.74 3.59
C THR A 104 -4.88 -3.10 2.90
N HIS A 105 -5.32 -1.95 3.40
CA HIS A 105 -6.37 -1.13 2.76
C HIS A 105 -5.86 -0.31 1.57
N GLY A 106 -4.58 -0.45 1.21
CA GLY A 106 -3.98 0.21 0.05
C GLY A 106 -2.51 0.54 0.23
N GLY A 107 -1.85 1.04 -0.83
CA GLY A 107 -0.42 1.30 -0.87
C GLY A 107 0.09 2.24 0.23
N THR A 108 -0.72 3.22 0.65
CA THR A 108 -0.32 4.12 1.76
C THR A 108 -0.11 3.37 3.06
N GLU A 109 -0.95 2.39 3.39
CA GLU A 109 -0.78 1.56 4.58
C GLU A 109 0.43 0.64 4.44
N GLY A 110 0.60 -0.01 3.27
CA GLY A 110 1.76 -0.83 2.98
C GLY A 110 3.07 -0.05 3.09
N ASN A 111 3.13 1.16 2.52
CA ASN A 111 4.27 2.06 2.63
C ASN A 111 4.55 2.49 4.09
N MET A 112 3.48 2.79 4.84
CA MET A 112 3.61 3.15 6.25
C MET A 112 4.17 1.99 7.07
N PHE A 113 3.69 0.77 6.83
CA PHE A 113 4.19 -0.43 7.52
C PHE A 113 5.64 -0.74 7.14
N GLY A 114 6.01 -0.66 5.86
CA GLY A 114 7.40 -0.83 5.42
C GLY A 114 8.35 0.21 6.04
N CYS A 115 7.95 1.47 6.11
CA CYS A 115 8.72 2.52 6.77
C CYS A 115 8.79 2.32 8.30
N TYR A 116 7.71 1.81 8.91
CA TYR A 116 7.70 1.44 10.33
C TYR A 116 8.73 0.34 10.62
N LEU A 117 8.72 -0.75 9.84
CA LEU A 117 9.70 -1.83 9.99
C LEU A 117 11.14 -1.34 9.80
N ALA A 118 11.37 -0.48 8.80
CA ALA A 118 12.66 0.12 8.55
C ALA A 118 13.18 0.89 9.77
N ARG A 119 12.31 1.71 10.38
CA ARG A 119 12.64 2.47 11.59
C ARG A 119 12.91 1.58 12.80
N GLU A 120 12.13 0.49 12.97
CA GLU A 120 12.37 -0.45 14.09
C GLU A 120 13.72 -1.18 13.93
N LEU A 121 14.11 -1.50 12.69
CA LEU A 121 15.41 -2.12 12.40
C LEU A 121 16.59 -1.13 12.53
N PHE A 122 16.39 0.12 12.08
CA PHE A 122 17.40 1.17 12.06
C PHE A 122 16.85 2.48 12.61
N PRO A 123 16.69 2.63 13.94
CA PRO A 123 15.96 3.76 14.56
C PRO A 123 16.55 5.15 14.27
N GLU A 124 17.86 5.24 14.05
CA GLU A 124 18.57 6.50 13.80
C GLU A 124 18.83 6.76 12.31
N ALA A 125 18.47 5.83 11.44
CA ALA A 125 18.75 5.91 10.02
C ALA A 125 17.96 7.01 9.31
N THR A 126 18.53 7.48 8.21
CA THR A 126 17.88 8.43 7.31
C THR A 126 17.17 7.69 6.20
N LEU A 127 15.91 8.05 5.94
CA LEU A 127 15.11 7.56 4.82
C LEU A 127 15.34 8.44 3.60
N TYR A 128 15.85 7.84 2.51
CA TYR A 128 16.09 8.48 1.22
C TYR A 128 14.98 8.13 0.24
N TYR A 129 14.34 9.12 -0.35
CA TYR A 129 13.23 8.97 -1.30
C TYR A 129 13.34 10.01 -2.41
N SER A 130 12.88 9.71 -3.62
CA SER A 130 12.95 10.66 -4.73
C SER A 130 11.83 11.71 -4.63
N LYS A 131 12.02 12.84 -5.28
CA LYS A 131 11.00 13.90 -5.35
C LYS A 131 9.73 13.49 -6.09
N ASP A 132 9.79 12.46 -6.95
CA ASP A 132 8.64 11.89 -7.65
C ASP A 132 7.94 10.76 -6.86
N THR A 133 8.43 10.44 -5.67
CA THR A 133 7.79 9.50 -4.74
C THR A 133 6.39 9.99 -4.37
N HIS A 134 5.44 9.05 -4.22
CA HIS A 134 4.05 9.37 -3.91
C HIS A 134 3.91 10.27 -2.67
N TYR A 135 3.04 11.26 -2.74
CA TYR A 135 2.87 12.30 -1.71
C TYR A 135 2.54 11.76 -0.30
N SER A 136 2.04 10.51 -0.19
CA SER A 136 1.78 9.87 1.11
C SER A 136 3.05 9.70 1.94
N VAL A 137 4.21 9.54 1.30
CA VAL A 137 5.49 9.30 1.99
C VAL A 137 5.88 10.47 2.87
N ALA A 138 5.67 11.70 2.42
CA ALA A 138 5.91 12.89 3.26
C ALA A 138 5.04 12.91 4.53
N LYS A 139 3.80 12.38 4.45
CA LYS A 139 2.91 12.23 5.62
C LYS A 139 3.39 11.12 6.54
N ILE A 140 3.83 9.99 5.98
CA ILE A 140 4.37 8.83 6.71
C ILE A 140 5.63 9.23 7.49
N ILE A 141 6.56 9.93 6.84
CA ILE A 141 7.79 10.45 7.47
C ILE A 141 7.45 11.30 8.70
N ARG A 142 6.51 12.21 8.58
CA ARG A 142 6.05 13.05 9.70
C ARG A 142 5.39 12.25 10.80
N LEU A 143 4.53 11.30 10.45
CA LEU A 143 3.80 10.44 11.40
C LEU A 143 4.78 9.57 12.19
N LEU A 144 5.71 8.94 11.50
CA LEU A 144 6.70 8.04 12.10
C LEU A 144 7.90 8.76 12.71
N ARG A 145 8.04 10.09 12.46
CA ARG A 145 9.18 10.90 12.91
C ARG A 145 10.53 10.33 12.45
N VAL A 146 10.59 9.81 11.24
CA VAL A 146 11.84 9.30 10.64
C VAL A 146 12.64 10.48 10.08
N LYS A 147 13.96 10.46 10.28
CA LYS A 147 14.86 11.36 9.55
C LYS A 147 14.75 11.07 8.07
N SER A 148 14.77 12.09 7.23
CA SER A 148 14.60 11.87 5.79
C SER A 148 15.40 12.83 4.95
N CYS A 149 15.80 12.38 3.78
CA CYS A 149 16.50 13.14 2.77
C CYS A 149 15.82 12.91 1.40
N MET A 150 15.39 13.99 0.78
CA MET A 150 14.80 13.92 -0.56
C MET A 150 15.93 13.92 -1.60
N VAL A 151 15.89 12.95 -2.50
CA VAL A 151 16.84 12.75 -3.61
C VAL A 151 16.23 13.31 -4.89
N ASP A 152 17.06 13.85 -5.78
CA ASP A 152 16.61 14.31 -7.08
C ASP A 152 16.14 13.15 -7.96
N SER A 153 15.36 13.47 -8.99
CA SER A 153 14.96 12.50 -10.04
C SER A 153 15.65 12.82 -11.35
N LEU A 154 15.93 11.77 -12.12
CA LEU A 154 16.39 11.88 -13.49
C LEU A 154 15.26 12.37 -14.43
N PRO A 155 15.58 12.86 -15.64
CA PRO A 155 14.56 13.31 -16.60
C PRO A 155 13.54 12.24 -17.00
N ASN A 156 13.87 10.95 -16.86
CA ASN A 156 12.96 9.82 -17.12
C ASN A 156 12.07 9.50 -15.90
N GLY A 157 12.23 10.22 -14.77
CA GLY A 157 11.45 10.05 -13.54
C GLY A 157 12.01 9.02 -12.55
N GLU A 158 13.07 8.30 -12.89
CA GLU A 158 13.79 7.45 -11.92
C GLU A 158 14.51 8.31 -10.86
N MET A 159 14.79 7.72 -9.70
CA MET A 159 15.66 8.32 -8.70
C MET A 159 17.04 8.62 -9.27
N ASP A 160 17.61 9.78 -8.99
CA ASP A 160 19.01 10.06 -9.34
C ASP A 160 19.94 9.29 -8.39
N TYR A 161 20.49 8.19 -8.90
CA TYR A 161 21.35 7.31 -8.12
C TYR A 161 22.70 7.95 -7.73
N ASP A 162 23.18 8.93 -8.50
CA ASP A 162 24.41 9.66 -8.14
C ASP A 162 24.14 10.62 -6.99
N ASP A 163 23.02 11.33 -7.03
CA ASP A 163 22.57 12.18 -5.92
C ASP A 163 22.31 11.35 -4.66
N LEU A 164 21.63 10.20 -4.78
CA LEU A 164 21.41 9.28 -3.66
C LEU A 164 22.73 8.94 -2.94
N ILE A 165 23.72 8.47 -3.69
CA ILE A 165 25.01 8.05 -3.12
C ILE A 165 25.78 9.23 -2.54
N ASN A 166 25.72 10.39 -3.17
CA ASN A 166 26.36 11.61 -2.66
C ASN A 166 25.76 12.05 -1.33
N ARG A 167 24.42 12.02 -1.20
CA ARG A 167 23.73 12.39 0.06
C ARG A 167 24.06 11.39 1.18
N ILE A 168 24.01 10.08 0.91
CA ILE A 168 24.39 9.04 1.89
C ILE A 168 25.82 9.29 2.42
N ARG A 169 26.77 9.64 1.53
CA ARG A 169 28.15 9.94 1.93
C ARG A 169 28.28 11.23 2.73
N LEU A 170 27.56 12.28 2.33
CA LEU A 170 27.57 13.56 3.01
C LEU A 170 26.98 13.47 4.42
N ASP A 171 25.92 12.67 4.58
CA ASP A 171 25.26 12.40 5.86
C ASP A 171 26.09 11.46 6.75
N GLY A 172 27.10 10.78 6.20
CA GLY A 172 27.86 9.74 6.90
C GLY A 172 27.01 8.54 7.28
N GLU A 173 25.88 8.32 6.57
CA GLU A 173 24.91 7.29 6.89
C GLU A 173 25.46 5.89 6.58
N ARG A 174 25.37 5.00 7.57
CA ARG A 174 25.84 3.61 7.47
C ARG A 174 24.71 2.62 7.23
N HIS A 175 23.51 2.95 7.65
CA HIS A 175 22.33 2.10 7.58
C HIS A 175 21.16 2.81 6.85
N PRO A 176 21.33 3.24 5.60
CA PRO A 176 20.32 4.03 4.93
C PRO A 176 19.04 3.21 4.71
N ILE A 177 17.90 3.88 4.88
CA ILE A 177 16.60 3.37 4.45
C ILE A 177 16.35 3.94 3.05
N ILE A 178 16.23 3.07 2.04
CA ILE A 178 15.99 3.47 0.67
C ILE A 178 14.53 3.20 0.32
N PHE A 179 13.82 4.24 -0.10
CA PHE A 179 12.46 4.14 -0.60
C PHE A 179 12.50 4.23 -2.13
N ALA A 180 12.39 3.08 -2.80
CA ALA A 180 12.38 2.97 -4.25
C ALA A 180 10.94 2.89 -4.78
N ASN A 181 10.70 3.42 -5.97
CA ASN A 181 9.39 3.41 -6.62
C ASN A 181 9.37 2.40 -7.76
N ILE A 182 8.37 1.54 -7.76
CA ILE A 182 8.08 0.62 -8.87
C ILE A 182 6.82 1.13 -9.57
N GLY A 183 7.01 2.22 -10.30
CA GLY A 183 5.95 3.02 -10.91
C GLY A 183 5.62 4.27 -10.10
N THR A 184 6.23 5.41 -10.45
CA THR A 184 5.85 6.72 -9.87
C THR A 184 4.48 7.15 -10.38
N THR A 185 3.69 7.83 -9.56
CA THR A 185 2.31 8.20 -9.88
C THR A 185 2.18 9.03 -11.15
N MET A 186 3.11 9.96 -11.40
CA MET A 186 2.97 10.91 -12.50
C MET A 186 3.66 10.47 -13.78
N THR A 187 4.74 9.71 -13.70
CA THR A 187 5.56 9.33 -14.86
C THR A 187 5.59 7.83 -15.12
N GLY A 188 5.13 7.00 -14.15
CA GLY A 188 5.24 5.54 -14.24
C GLY A 188 6.66 5.03 -14.13
N ALA A 189 7.63 5.88 -13.79
CA ALA A 189 9.04 5.51 -13.72
C ALA A 189 9.29 4.42 -12.67
N THR A 190 10.18 3.50 -12.99
CA THR A 190 10.56 2.38 -12.12
C THR A 190 12.03 2.48 -11.76
N ASP A 191 12.30 2.58 -10.47
CA ASP A 191 13.67 2.63 -9.96
C ASP A 191 14.40 1.29 -10.17
N ASN A 192 15.63 1.35 -10.62
CA ASN A 192 16.45 0.16 -10.85
C ASN A 192 17.12 -0.33 -9.58
N ILE A 193 16.44 -1.29 -8.91
CA ILE A 193 16.87 -1.88 -7.63
C ILE A 193 18.30 -2.45 -7.71
N ALA A 194 18.64 -3.16 -8.81
CA ALA A 194 19.97 -3.73 -8.98
C ALA A 194 21.06 -2.64 -9.06
N THR A 195 20.73 -1.51 -9.67
CA THR A 195 21.64 -0.35 -9.73
C THR A 195 21.83 0.27 -8.34
N ILE A 196 20.75 0.47 -7.58
CA ILE A 196 20.83 0.96 -6.19
C ILE A 196 21.75 0.04 -5.36
N GLN A 197 21.49 -1.26 -5.36
CA GLN A 197 22.28 -2.25 -4.60
C GLN A 197 23.77 -2.25 -5.01
N ARG A 198 24.04 -2.22 -6.32
CA ARG A 198 25.42 -2.18 -6.84
C ARG A 198 26.15 -0.90 -6.40
N ARG A 199 25.46 0.24 -6.39
CA ARG A 199 26.05 1.52 -5.97
C ARG A 199 26.29 1.58 -4.48
N LEU A 200 25.37 1.10 -3.64
CA LEU A 200 25.56 0.96 -2.19
C LEU A 200 26.78 0.08 -1.88
N LYS A 201 26.89 -1.07 -2.56
CA LYS A 201 28.06 -1.97 -2.40
C LYS A 201 29.39 -1.28 -2.71
N LYS A 202 29.43 -0.40 -3.74
CA LYS A 202 30.65 0.34 -4.09
C LYS A 202 31.14 1.31 -3.00
N ILE A 203 30.25 1.71 -2.11
CA ILE A 203 30.59 2.59 -0.97
C ILE A 203 30.69 1.82 0.36
N GLY A 204 30.72 0.49 0.29
CA GLY A 204 30.91 -0.39 1.47
C GLY A 204 29.64 -0.73 2.23
N ILE A 205 28.47 -0.34 1.72
CA ILE A 205 27.15 -0.68 2.29
C ILE A 205 26.65 -1.96 1.60
N THR A 206 26.52 -3.05 2.37
CA THR A 206 26.19 -4.39 1.85
C THR A 206 24.85 -4.89 2.36
N LYS A 207 24.42 -6.08 1.90
CA LYS A 207 23.15 -6.68 2.36
C LYS A 207 23.18 -6.85 3.89
N GLY A 208 22.17 -6.32 4.55
CA GLY A 208 22.05 -6.27 6.01
C GLY A 208 22.44 -4.92 6.63
N ASP A 209 23.16 -4.08 5.87
CA ASP A 209 23.53 -2.73 6.33
C ASP A 209 22.46 -1.68 5.95
N TYR A 210 21.49 -2.01 5.11
CA TYR A 210 20.44 -1.08 4.68
C TYR A 210 19.07 -1.76 4.64
N TYR A 211 18.02 -0.95 4.70
CA TYR A 211 16.66 -1.38 4.41
C TYR A 211 16.23 -0.83 3.04
N LEU A 212 15.68 -1.70 2.19
CA LEU A 212 15.12 -1.31 0.91
C LEU A 212 13.61 -1.56 0.92
N HIS A 213 12.84 -0.51 0.82
CA HIS A 213 11.41 -0.55 0.58
C HIS A 213 11.14 -0.29 -0.91
N ALA A 214 10.31 -1.11 -1.53
CA ALA A 214 9.85 -0.91 -2.89
C ALA A 214 8.35 -0.63 -2.88
N ASP A 215 7.96 0.62 -3.15
CA ASP A 215 6.56 0.98 -3.42
C ASP A 215 6.17 0.45 -4.80
N ALA A 216 5.47 -0.66 -4.80
CA ALA A 216 5.00 -1.33 -6.01
C ALA A 216 3.48 -1.19 -6.23
N ALA A 217 2.86 -0.21 -5.59
CA ALA A 217 1.41 -0.01 -5.61
C ALA A 217 0.87 0.21 -7.03
N LEU A 218 1.61 0.89 -7.91
CA LEU A 218 1.19 1.14 -9.29
C LEU A 218 1.56 -0.01 -10.23
N SER A 219 2.84 -0.37 -10.30
CA SER A 219 3.35 -1.26 -11.36
C SER A 219 3.71 -2.67 -10.89
N GLY A 220 3.64 -2.96 -9.58
CA GLY A 220 4.03 -4.26 -9.05
C GLY A 220 3.17 -5.42 -9.55
N MET A 221 1.90 -5.16 -9.90
CA MET A 221 1.01 -6.16 -10.49
C MET A 221 0.95 -6.13 -12.03
N ILE A 222 1.78 -5.30 -12.66
CA ILE A 222 1.82 -5.17 -14.13
C ILE A 222 3.14 -5.72 -14.65
N LEU A 223 4.26 -5.26 -14.08
CA LEU A 223 5.60 -5.59 -14.56
C LEU A 223 5.92 -7.09 -14.65
N PRO A 224 5.49 -7.96 -13.71
CA PRO A 224 5.74 -9.39 -13.81
C PRO A 224 5.08 -10.08 -14.99
N PHE A 225 4.13 -9.43 -15.65
CA PHE A 225 3.38 -9.97 -16.81
C PHE A 225 3.77 -9.30 -18.12
N ILE A 226 4.76 -8.40 -18.11
CA ILE A 226 5.26 -7.76 -19.33
C ILE A 226 6.51 -8.49 -19.77
N ASP A 227 6.50 -9.00 -21.01
CA ASP A 227 7.69 -9.57 -21.65
C ASP A 227 8.73 -8.47 -21.88
N ASN A 228 9.97 -8.70 -21.41
CA ASN A 228 11.12 -7.82 -21.63
C ASN A 228 11.85 -8.18 -22.92
#